data_f0a0e604f35c6a8a5e5b11f9105189a0
#
_entry.id   f0a0e604f35c6a8a5e5b11f9105189a0
#
_cell.length_a   1.000
_cell.length_b   1.000
_cell.length_c   1.000
_cell.angle_alpha   90.00
_cell.angle_beta   90.00
_cell.angle_gamma   90.00
#
_symmetry.space_group_name_H-M   'P 1'
#
loop_
_entity.id
_entity.type
_entity.pdbx_description
1 polymer ?
#
loop_
_entity_poly.entity_id
_entity_poly.type
_entity_poly.pdbx_seq_one_letter_code
_entity_poly.pdbx_strand_id
1 'polypeptide(L)'
;MAETTRFWIGASTAGELGSAARGIRSLDLDATGGAVLGEPIDVGPNPMFLARHGDDLLAVAHELDDGQVSTWRVDGDAVGPIAPRSTTGSAGPCHVAFDAEGTRVFAANYVGGRLSVHDAATGTLLGAFDFVGEGPRFDRQQSPHAHQAVLDPARRRLLVNDLGADRIRVVRFTVTGEPTHDPGDDLVVHAGAGPRHLVVSGDLAIVANELDRTASVIDLVTGEEVSVTPVGPDVTPRGLGLSAIRLTRAGTVLIGDRDLDGVQALRVDASARALQHVTQLVTGGEHPRDLELTPDERFLVVADQASDSIAIVSLDEQGVPQRVVTTVETPAPACVARD
;
A
#
# COMPACT_ATOMS: atom_id res chain seq x y z
N MET A 1 -25.04 9.37 17.99
CA MET A 1 -23.70 9.90 17.71
C MET A 1 -23.53 9.82 16.20
N ALA A 2 -22.94 10.82 15.55
CA ALA A 2 -22.64 10.73 14.13
C ALA A 2 -21.66 9.56 13.96
N GLU A 3 -21.85 8.77 12.93
CA GLU A 3 -20.98 7.63 12.60
C GLU A 3 -19.60 8.18 12.23
N THR A 4 -18.57 7.78 12.99
CA THR A 4 -17.18 8.21 12.80
C THR A 4 -16.39 7.04 12.26
N THR A 5 -15.62 7.25 11.20
CA THR A 5 -14.69 6.26 10.67
C THR A 5 -13.32 6.50 11.26
N ARG A 6 -12.71 5.47 11.82
CA ARG A 6 -11.34 5.50 12.35
C ARG A 6 -10.34 4.99 11.33
N PHE A 7 -9.19 5.68 11.29
CA PHE A 7 -7.99 5.26 10.56
C PHE A 7 -6.79 5.27 11.50
N TRP A 8 -5.78 4.51 11.14
CA TRP A 8 -4.48 4.49 11.78
C TRP A 8 -3.43 5.02 10.81
N ILE A 9 -2.66 6.00 11.24
CA ILE A 9 -1.65 6.69 10.45
C ILE A 9 -0.28 6.19 10.88
N GLY A 10 0.44 5.51 9.98
CA GLY A 10 1.85 5.21 10.10
C GLY A 10 2.69 6.39 9.65
N ALA A 11 3.87 6.54 10.21
CA ALA A 11 4.74 7.67 9.91
C ALA A 11 6.21 7.28 9.80
N SER A 12 6.96 8.04 8.99
CA SER A 12 8.42 8.01 9.05
C SER A 12 8.89 8.71 10.32
N THR A 13 9.64 8.01 11.16
CA THR A 13 10.22 8.60 12.39
C THR A 13 11.74 8.75 12.29
N ALA A 14 12.31 8.47 11.13
CA ALA A 14 13.74 8.51 10.86
C ALA A 14 14.04 9.21 9.52
N GLY A 15 15.27 9.65 9.33
CA GLY A 15 15.70 10.34 8.12
C GLY A 15 15.23 11.81 8.06
N GLU A 16 15.44 12.43 6.88
CA GLU A 16 15.16 13.86 6.69
C GLU A 16 13.69 14.23 6.82
N LEU A 17 12.79 13.34 6.36
CA LEU A 17 11.34 13.57 6.40
C LEU A 17 10.70 13.25 7.76
N GLY A 18 11.38 12.48 8.63
CA GLY A 18 10.73 11.89 9.80
C GLY A 18 11.16 12.41 11.16
N SER A 19 11.96 13.47 11.24
CA SER A 19 12.58 13.91 12.50
C SER A 19 11.61 14.31 13.61
N ALA A 20 10.39 14.75 13.27
CA ALA A 20 9.36 15.20 14.21
C ALA A 20 8.29 14.14 14.52
N ALA A 21 8.16 13.08 13.71
CA ALA A 21 7.13 12.06 13.90
C ALA A 21 7.40 11.17 15.12
N ARG A 22 6.33 10.71 15.74
CA ARG A 22 6.36 9.83 16.92
C ARG A 22 5.33 8.72 16.75
N GLY A 23 5.79 7.47 16.56
CA GLY A 23 4.93 6.28 16.49
C GLY A 23 3.82 6.37 15.44
N ILE A 24 2.64 5.86 15.80
CA ILE A 24 1.42 5.90 15.00
C ILE A 24 0.37 6.82 15.66
N ARG A 25 -0.67 7.21 14.90
CA ARG A 25 -1.80 8.00 15.43
C ARG A 25 -3.13 7.44 14.93
N SER A 26 -4.19 7.58 15.70
CA SER A 26 -5.54 7.46 15.16
C SER A 26 -5.94 8.75 14.44
N LEU A 27 -6.81 8.62 13.42
CA LEU A 27 -7.50 9.70 12.75
C LEU A 27 -8.98 9.36 12.72
N ASP A 28 -9.80 10.12 13.43
CA ASP A 28 -11.26 9.96 13.45
C ASP A 28 -11.89 10.93 12.47
N LEU A 29 -12.59 10.40 11.47
CA LEU A 29 -13.24 11.16 10.41
C LEU A 29 -14.75 11.09 10.56
N ASP A 30 -15.42 12.24 10.65
CA ASP A 30 -16.88 12.32 10.72
C ASP A 30 -17.55 12.30 9.32
N ALA A 31 -18.86 12.16 9.31
CA ALA A 31 -19.65 12.08 8.08
C ALA A 31 -19.64 13.39 7.22
N THR A 32 -19.07 14.48 7.71
CA THR A 32 -18.94 15.74 6.98
C THR A 32 -17.55 15.99 6.43
N GLY A 33 -16.58 15.11 6.76
CA GLY A 33 -15.18 15.25 6.40
C GLY A 33 -14.36 15.99 7.45
N GLY A 34 -14.93 16.26 8.63
CA GLY A 34 -14.20 16.77 9.80
C GLY A 34 -13.29 15.68 10.36
N ALA A 35 -12.02 15.98 10.61
CA ALA A 35 -11.02 15.01 11.02
C ALA A 35 -10.32 15.43 12.30
N VAL A 36 -10.12 14.48 13.23
CA VAL A 36 -9.45 14.68 14.52
C VAL A 36 -8.35 13.65 14.68
N LEU A 37 -7.12 14.11 14.91
CA LEU A 37 -5.97 13.26 15.23
C LEU A 37 -5.91 12.92 16.71
N GLY A 38 -5.67 11.65 17.02
CA GLY A 38 -5.30 11.20 18.35
C GLY A 38 -3.86 11.53 18.72
N GLU A 39 -3.52 11.31 20.00
CA GLU A 39 -2.15 11.42 20.48
C GLU A 39 -1.25 10.34 19.85
N PRO A 40 0.07 10.59 19.72
CA PRO A 40 0.99 9.60 19.18
C PRO A 40 1.14 8.40 20.12
N ILE A 41 1.13 7.21 19.54
CA ILE A 41 1.31 5.94 20.24
C ILE A 41 2.64 5.34 19.78
N ASP A 42 3.53 5.06 20.74
CA ASP A 42 4.81 4.45 20.45
C ASP A 42 4.64 2.95 20.17
N VAL A 43 4.87 2.57 18.93
CA VAL A 43 4.91 1.17 18.47
C VAL A 43 6.33 0.74 18.09
N GLY A 44 7.32 1.58 18.29
CA GLY A 44 8.71 1.38 17.92
C GLY A 44 9.13 2.25 16.73
N PRO A 45 10.38 2.11 16.27
CA PRO A 45 10.96 2.98 15.25
C PRO A 45 10.36 2.75 13.86
N ASN A 46 10.24 3.83 13.14
CA ASN A 46 9.91 3.89 11.70
C ASN A 46 8.72 3.02 11.27
N PRO A 47 7.51 3.19 11.86
CA PRO A 47 6.31 2.41 11.53
C PRO A 47 5.71 2.90 10.21
N MET A 48 6.35 2.54 9.09
CA MET A 48 6.07 3.09 7.76
C MET A 48 4.84 2.50 7.09
N PHE A 49 4.45 1.28 7.46
CA PHE A 49 3.25 0.65 6.91
C PHE A 49 2.48 -0.12 7.98
N LEU A 50 1.16 -0.05 7.87
CA LEU A 50 0.20 -0.63 8.80
C LEU A 50 -0.79 -1.50 8.04
N ALA A 51 -1.20 -2.63 8.64
CA ALA A 51 -2.31 -3.43 8.14
C ALA A 51 -3.24 -3.80 9.30
N ARG A 52 -4.56 -3.75 9.05
CA ARG A 52 -5.60 -4.19 9.98
C ARG A 52 -6.13 -5.56 9.60
N HIS A 53 -6.56 -6.34 10.59
CA HIS A 53 -7.31 -7.57 10.38
C HIS A 53 -8.36 -7.73 11.48
N GLY A 54 -9.62 -7.95 11.07
CA GLY A 54 -10.74 -7.91 12.01
C GLY A 54 -10.79 -6.58 12.76
N ASP A 55 -11.45 -6.61 13.92
CA ASP A 55 -11.68 -5.39 14.71
C ASP A 55 -10.50 -5.05 15.64
N ASP A 56 -9.57 -5.99 15.89
CA ASP A 56 -8.61 -5.87 16.97
C ASP A 56 -7.12 -6.08 16.61
N LEU A 57 -6.79 -6.54 15.41
CA LEU A 57 -5.40 -6.79 15.04
C LEU A 57 -4.80 -5.66 14.19
N LEU A 58 -3.57 -5.29 14.51
CA LEU A 58 -2.75 -4.35 13.77
C LEU A 58 -1.34 -4.92 13.57
N ALA A 59 -0.90 -5.03 12.33
CA ALA A 59 0.49 -5.31 11.98
C ALA A 59 1.22 -4.04 11.57
N VAL A 60 2.50 -3.94 11.92
CA VAL A 60 3.36 -2.79 11.65
C VAL A 60 4.64 -3.26 10.96
N ALA A 61 4.97 -2.66 9.82
CA ALA A 61 6.27 -2.74 9.19
C ALA A 61 7.17 -1.61 9.72
N HIS A 62 8.30 -1.98 10.29
CA HIS A 62 9.35 -1.05 10.73
C HIS A 62 10.43 -1.00 9.65
N GLU A 63 10.39 0.01 8.80
CA GLU A 63 11.30 0.18 7.65
C GLU A 63 12.70 0.59 8.12
N LEU A 64 13.52 -0.40 8.44
CA LEU A 64 14.87 -0.28 8.99
C LEU A 64 15.87 -1.11 8.16
N ASP A 65 17.15 -0.84 8.32
CA ASP A 65 18.23 -1.67 7.73
C ASP A 65 18.21 -3.10 8.29
N ASP A 66 17.94 -3.25 9.60
CA ASP A 66 17.54 -4.52 10.19
C ASP A 66 16.01 -4.50 10.33
N GLY A 67 15.35 -4.84 9.22
CA GLY A 67 13.91 -4.74 9.09
C GLY A 67 13.16 -5.55 10.13
N GLN A 68 12.09 -4.98 10.67
CA GLN A 68 11.29 -5.61 11.70
C GLN A 68 9.79 -5.53 11.40
N VAL A 69 9.05 -6.46 11.99
CA VAL A 69 7.58 -6.42 12.06
C VAL A 69 7.13 -6.55 13.52
N SER A 70 5.96 -6.03 13.81
CA SER A 70 5.29 -6.23 15.11
C SER A 70 3.79 -6.35 14.94
N THR A 71 3.14 -7.00 15.90
CA THR A 71 1.69 -7.16 15.95
C THR A 71 1.15 -6.59 17.26
N TRP A 72 0.01 -5.94 17.14
CA TRP A 72 -0.61 -5.17 18.20
C TRP A 72 -2.09 -5.49 18.30
N ARG A 73 -2.63 -5.39 19.49
CA ARG A 73 -4.08 -5.41 19.75
C ARG A 73 -4.57 -3.97 19.85
N VAL A 74 -5.65 -3.69 19.14
CA VAL A 74 -6.36 -2.40 19.19
C VAL A 74 -7.68 -2.63 19.92
N ASP A 75 -7.98 -1.78 20.91
CA ASP A 75 -9.24 -1.77 21.65
C ASP A 75 -9.61 -0.29 21.90
N GLY A 76 -10.45 0.25 21.01
CA GLY A 76 -10.74 1.70 20.97
C GLY A 76 -9.48 2.52 20.75
N ASP A 77 -9.11 3.36 21.74
CA ASP A 77 -7.88 4.18 21.70
C ASP A 77 -6.64 3.43 22.24
N ALA A 78 -6.84 2.29 22.85
CA ALA A 78 -5.75 1.51 23.42
C ALA A 78 -5.08 0.64 22.34
N VAL A 79 -3.75 0.73 22.27
CA VAL A 79 -2.92 -0.11 21.40
C VAL A 79 -1.87 -0.79 22.26
N GLY A 80 -1.93 -2.11 22.34
CA GLY A 80 -1.02 -2.92 23.16
C GLY A 80 -0.29 -3.98 22.34
N PRO A 81 1.00 -4.28 22.61
CA PRO A 81 1.74 -5.29 21.88
C PRO A 81 1.18 -6.69 22.13
N ILE A 82 1.06 -7.50 21.07
CA ILE A 82 0.75 -8.94 21.17
C ILE A 82 2.05 -9.72 21.39
N ALA A 83 3.08 -9.38 20.61
CA ALA A 83 4.39 -10.01 20.65
C ALA A 83 5.51 -8.97 20.52
N PRO A 84 6.74 -9.29 20.97
CA PRO A 84 7.90 -8.45 20.68
C PRO A 84 8.10 -8.25 19.18
N ARG A 85 8.73 -7.13 18.81
CA ARG A 85 9.18 -6.93 17.43
C ARG A 85 10.10 -8.06 17.00
N SER A 86 9.91 -8.54 15.78
CA SER A 86 10.68 -9.64 15.20
C SER A 86 11.38 -9.18 13.94
N THR A 87 12.64 -9.62 13.76
CA THR A 87 13.37 -9.33 12.53
C THR A 87 12.73 -10.03 11.32
N THR A 88 12.69 -9.34 10.19
CA THR A 88 12.31 -9.92 8.89
C THR A 88 13.46 -10.72 8.27
N GLY A 89 14.67 -10.60 8.84
CA GLY A 89 15.90 -11.13 8.26
C GLY A 89 16.30 -10.44 6.96
N SER A 90 15.79 -9.21 6.73
CA SER A 90 15.99 -8.44 5.50
C SER A 90 15.84 -6.94 5.78
N ALA A 91 16.32 -6.08 4.87
CA ALA A 91 16.25 -4.65 5.02
C ALA A 91 14.99 -4.05 4.36
N GLY A 92 14.48 -2.96 4.94
CA GLY A 92 13.46 -2.10 4.39
C GLY A 92 12.10 -2.76 4.17
N PRO A 93 11.45 -3.37 5.20
CA PRO A 93 10.06 -3.80 5.08
C PRO A 93 9.16 -2.57 4.92
N CYS A 94 8.56 -2.41 3.74
CA CYS A 94 7.73 -1.26 3.37
C CYS A 94 6.25 -1.57 3.26
N HIS A 95 5.85 -2.84 3.42
CA HIS A 95 4.46 -3.26 3.39
C HIS A 95 4.25 -4.52 4.24
N VAL A 96 3.11 -4.58 4.92
CA VAL A 96 2.64 -5.79 5.63
C VAL A 96 1.19 -6.11 5.24
N ALA A 97 0.86 -7.41 5.29
CA ALA A 97 -0.50 -7.90 5.13
C ALA A 97 -0.73 -9.11 6.04
N PHE A 98 -1.96 -9.30 6.51
CA PHE A 98 -2.36 -10.54 7.17
C PHE A 98 -2.78 -11.60 6.15
N ASP A 99 -2.76 -12.89 6.55
CA ASP A 99 -3.54 -13.92 5.87
C ASP A 99 -5.04 -13.73 6.16
N ALA A 100 -5.88 -14.54 5.51
CA ALA A 100 -7.34 -14.44 5.65
C ALA A 100 -7.83 -14.74 7.08
N GLU A 101 -7.09 -15.52 7.83
CA GLU A 101 -7.41 -15.95 9.20
C GLU A 101 -6.78 -15.03 10.28
N GLY A 102 -5.93 -14.06 9.90
CA GLY A 102 -5.21 -13.19 10.85
C GLY A 102 -4.14 -13.92 11.66
N THR A 103 -3.69 -15.10 11.20
CA THR A 103 -2.72 -15.94 11.90
C THR A 103 -1.28 -15.70 11.47
N ARG A 104 -1.09 -15.17 10.24
CA ARG A 104 0.23 -14.86 9.69
C ARG A 104 0.29 -13.42 9.23
N VAL A 105 1.50 -12.84 9.32
CA VAL A 105 1.84 -11.54 8.75
C VAL A 105 2.89 -11.76 7.66
N PHE A 106 2.61 -11.24 6.48
CA PHE A 106 3.55 -11.18 5.35
C PHE A 106 4.18 -9.79 5.30
N ALA A 107 5.50 -9.71 5.22
CA ALA A 107 6.19 -8.44 5.05
C ALA A 107 7.00 -8.42 3.75
N ALA A 108 6.70 -7.44 2.90
CA ALA A 108 7.47 -7.15 1.69
C ALA A 108 8.65 -6.25 2.07
N ASN A 109 9.87 -6.78 1.86
CA ASN A 109 11.12 -6.10 2.20
C ASN A 109 11.72 -5.52 0.92
N TYR A 110 11.60 -4.21 0.75
CA TYR A 110 12.00 -3.50 -0.46
C TYR A 110 13.49 -3.58 -0.73
N VAL A 111 14.30 -3.19 0.26
CA VAL A 111 15.76 -3.11 0.08
C VAL A 111 16.38 -4.49 -0.10
N GLY A 112 15.87 -5.48 0.61
CA GLY A 112 16.41 -6.83 0.53
C GLY A 112 15.76 -7.76 -0.50
N GLY A 113 14.74 -7.31 -1.25
CA GLY A 113 14.07 -8.11 -2.30
C GLY A 113 13.44 -9.41 -1.81
N ARG A 114 12.82 -9.37 -0.62
CA ARG A 114 12.35 -10.58 0.10
C ARG A 114 10.90 -10.43 0.56
N LEU A 115 10.17 -11.55 0.56
CA LEU A 115 8.95 -11.70 1.36
C LEU A 115 9.25 -12.52 2.61
N SER A 116 9.00 -11.98 3.80
CA SER A 116 9.08 -12.73 5.06
C SER A 116 7.68 -13.05 5.59
N VAL A 117 7.56 -14.20 6.27
CA VAL A 117 6.30 -14.74 6.82
C VAL A 117 6.45 -14.91 8.32
N HIS A 118 5.57 -14.32 9.10
CA HIS A 118 5.62 -14.33 10.55
C HIS A 118 4.33 -14.88 11.14
N ASP A 119 4.44 -15.52 12.29
CA ASP A 119 3.29 -15.86 13.14
C ASP A 119 2.76 -14.59 13.81
N ALA A 120 1.49 -14.28 13.63
CA ALA A 120 0.89 -13.04 14.11
C ALA A 120 0.81 -12.97 15.65
N ALA A 121 0.69 -14.10 16.33
CA ALA A 121 0.53 -14.16 17.80
C ALA A 121 1.86 -14.10 18.55
N THR A 122 2.94 -14.64 17.96
CA THR A 122 4.25 -14.75 18.61
C THR A 122 5.33 -13.85 17.99
N GLY A 123 5.10 -13.32 16.80
CA GLY A 123 6.09 -12.59 15.99
C GLY A 123 7.14 -13.50 15.34
N THR A 124 7.11 -14.81 15.58
CA THR A 124 8.14 -15.74 15.10
C THR A 124 8.24 -15.72 13.57
N LEU A 125 9.45 -15.57 13.04
CA LEU A 125 9.73 -15.72 11.61
C LEU A 125 9.56 -17.21 11.23
N LEU A 126 8.51 -17.51 10.45
CA LEU A 126 8.16 -18.87 10.01
C LEU A 126 8.91 -19.28 8.74
N GLY A 127 9.21 -18.32 7.87
CA GLY A 127 9.89 -18.56 6.61
C GLY A 127 10.08 -17.27 5.80
N ALA A 128 10.79 -17.39 4.68
CA ALA A 128 10.99 -16.28 3.76
C ALA A 128 11.23 -16.78 2.33
N PHE A 129 10.98 -15.89 1.37
CA PHE A 129 11.26 -16.08 -0.05
C PHE A 129 12.19 -14.98 -0.52
N ASP A 130 13.41 -15.34 -0.88
CA ASP A 130 14.36 -14.44 -1.52
C ASP A 130 14.07 -14.44 -3.02
N PHE A 131 13.67 -13.29 -3.55
CA PHE A 131 13.43 -13.15 -4.97
C PHE A 131 14.73 -12.90 -5.73
N VAL A 132 14.72 -13.22 -7.02
CA VAL A 132 15.86 -12.99 -7.92
C VAL A 132 15.37 -12.33 -9.20
N GLY A 133 16.21 -11.52 -9.82
CA GLY A 133 15.93 -10.81 -11.06
C GLY A 133 16.39 -9.37 -11.02
N GLU A 134 16.24 -8.72 -12.15
CA GLU A 134 16.59 -7.33 -12.39
C GLU A 134 15.70 -6.78 -13.50
N GLY A 135 15.63 -5.45 -13.63
CA GLY A 135 14.93 -4.75 -14.71
C GLY A 135 15.86 -3.81 -15.47
N PRO A 136 15.34 -3.12 -16.50
CA PRO A 136 16.16 -2.29 -17.38
C PRO A 136 16.55 -0.93 -16.78
N ARG A 137 15.90 -0.50 -15.69
CA ARG A 137 16.20 0.78 -15.02
C ARG A 137 17.38 0.63 -14.09
N PHE A 138 18.56 0.90 -14.62
CA PHE A 138 19.85 0.72 -13.92
C PHE A 138 19.92 1.42 -12.55
N ASP A 139 19.22 2.55 -12.40
CA ASP A 139 19.19 3.32 -11.16
C ASP A 139 18.24 2.76 -10.09
N ARG A 140 17.26 1.93 -10.48
CA ARG A 140 16.16 1.49 -9.60
C ARG A 140 15.87 -0.01 -9.63
N GLN A 141 16.43 -0.77 -10.58
CA GLN A 141 16.09 -2.17 -10.83
C GLN A 141 17.33 -3.09 -10.92
N GLN A 142 18.35 -2.81 -10.13
CA GLN A 142 19.59 -3.62 -10.07
C GLN A 142 19.38 -4.95 -9.34
N SER A 143 18.30 -5.08 -8.58
CA SER A 143 17.93 -6.24 -7.79
C SER A 143 16.42 -6.24 -7.54
N PRO A 144 15.81 -7.35 -7.05
CA PRO A 144 14.43 -7.37 -6.65
C PRO A 144 14.12 -6.35 -5.55
N HIS A 145 12.92 -5.77 -5.61
CA HIS A 145 12.40 -4.82 -4.63
C HIS A 145 10.93 -5.15 -4.34
N ALA A 146 10.70 -6.10 -3.42
CA ALA A 146 9.35 -6.47 -3.00
C ALA A 146 8.67 -5.28 -2.31
N HIS A 147 7.59 -4.75 -2.92
CA HIS A 147 7.00 -3.50 -2.46
C HIS A 147 5.62 -3.66 -1.80
N GLN A 148 4.80 -4.59 -2.27
CA GLN A 148 3.48 -4.83 -1.69
C GLN A 148 3.16 -6.32 -1.71
N ALA A 149 2.45 -6.81 -0.70
CA ALA A 149 1.88 -8.15 -0.65
C ALA A 149 0.34 -8.05 -0.55
N VAL A 150 -0.39 -8.66 -1.48
CA VAL A 150 -1.86 -8.61 -1.55
C VAL A 150 -2.43 -10.01 -1.65
N LEU A 151 -3.41 -10.35 -0.81
CA LEU A 151 -4.14 -11.61 -0.93
C LEU A 151 -5.04 -11.61 -2.18
N ASP A 152 -5.00 -12.71 -2.92
CA ASP A 152 -6.01 -13.10 -3.91
C ASP A 152 -6.72 -14.36 -3.36
N PRO A 153 -7.75 -14.18 -2.50
CA PRO A 153 -8.40 -15.30 -1.83
C PRO A 153 -9.16 -16.18 -2.80
N ALA A 154 -9.66 -15.64 -3.92
CA ALA A 154 -10.37 -16.40 -4.94
C ALA A 154 -9.47 -17.47 -5.57
N ARG A 155 -8.14 -17.23 -5.64
CA ARG A 155 -7.15 -18.15 -6.19
C ARG A 155 -6.21 -18.73 -5.14
N ARG A 156 -6.47 -18.48 -3.85
CA ARG A 156 -5.69 -18.97 -2.70
C ARG A 156 -4.20 -18.67 -2.85
N ARG A 157 -3.86 -17.44 -3.16
CA ARG A 157 -2.48 -16.98 -3.37
C ARG A 157 -2.26 -15.57 -2.84
N LEU A 158 -0.99 -15.24 -2.67
CA LEU A 158 -0.52 -13.89 -2.40
C LEU A 158 0.18 -13.38 -3.66
N LEU A 159 -0.12 -12.16 -4.06
CA LEU A 159 0.56 -11.43 -5.13
C LEU A 159 1.52 -10.45 -4.48
N VAL A 160 2.81 -10.50 -4.86
CA VAL A 160 3.84 -9.61 -4.33
C VAL A 160 4.43 -8.81 -5.48
N ASN A 161 4.21 -7.50 -5.46
CA ASN A 161 4.80 -6.60 -6.44
C ASN A 161 6.30 -6.51 -6.22
N ASP A 162 7.09 -6.85 -7.24
CA ASP A 162 8.53 -6.72 -7.27
C ASP A 162 8.92 -5.64 -8.27
N LEU A 163 9.06 -4.41 -7.75
CA LEU A 163 9.40 -3.22 -8.52
C LEU A 163 10.75 -3.37 -9.25
N GLY A 164 11.70 -4.07 -8.62
CA GLY A 164 13.05 -4.19 -9.14
C GLY A 164 13.20 -5.17 -10.30
N ALA A 165 12.23 -6.06 -10.52
CA ALA A 165 12.35 -7.09 -11.54
C ALA A 165 11.19 -7.09 -12.56
N ASP A 166 10.31 -6.08 -12.55
CA ASP A 166 9.11 -5.99 -13.39
C ASP A 166 8.24 -7.26 -13.30
N ARG A 167 8.01 -7.73 -12.04
CA ARG A 167 7.28 -8.96 -11.74
C ARG A 167 6.22 -8.74 -10.68
N ILE A 168 5.17 -9.56 -10.76
CA ILE A 168 4.30 -9.85 -9.62
C ILE A 168 4.57 -11.29 -9.22
N ARG A 169 5.24 -11.48 -8.08
CA ARG A 169 5.58 -12.78 -7.54
C ARG A 169 4.33 -13.47 -7.02
N VAL A 170 4.14 -14.74 -7.37
CA VAL A 170 2.95 -15.50 -7.00
C VAL A 170 3.30 -16.51 -5.93
N VAL A 171 2.91 -16.23 -4.68
CA VAL A 171 3.06 -17.16 -3.57
C VAL A 171 1.74 -17.91 -3.36
N ARG A 172 1.75 -19.22 -3.58
CA ARG A 172 0.59 -20.09 -3.43
C ARG A 172 0.53 -20.71 -2.04
N PHE A 173 -0.66 -21.03 -1.58
CA PHE A 173 -0.84 -21.75 -0.33
C PHE A 173 -1.19 -23.22 -0.62
N THR A 174 -0.46 -24.14 0.00
CA THR A 174 -0.77 -25.57 -0.02
C THR A 174 -2.13 -25.86 0.62
N VAL A 175 -2.59 -27.09 0.54
CA VAL A 175 -3.84 -27.52 1.22
C VAL A 175 -3.73 -27.44 2.76
N THR A 176 -2.51 -27.47 3.30
CA THR A 176 -2.21 -27.28 4.74
C THR A 176 -1.96 -25.80 5.09
N GLY A 177 -2.08 -24.89 4.11
CA GLY A 177 -1.89 -23.47 4.31
C GLY A 177 -0.44 -22.99 4.29
N GLU A 178 0.53 -23.87 3.97
CA GLU A 178 1.94 -23.46 3.88
C GLU A 178 2.21 -22.67 2.59
N PRO A 179 2.88 -21.49 2.66
CA PRO A 179 3.21 -20.71 1.48
C PRO A 179 4.34 -21.38 0.69
N THR A 180 4.22 -21.32 -0.65
CA THR A 180 5.22 -21.83 -1.61
C THR A 180 5.35 -20.85 -2.77
N HIS A 181 6.55 -20.74 -3.35
CA HIS A 181 6.83 -19.89 -4.50
C HIS A 181 7.54 -20.70 -5.59
N ASP A 182 6.99 -20.64 -6.81
CA ASP A 182 7.64 -21.13 -8.02
C ASP A 182 7.80 -19.93 -8.98
N PRO A 183 9.03 -19.55 -9.37
CA PRO A 183 9.23 -18.43 -10.29
C PRO A 183 8.56 -18.58 -11.66
N GLY A 184 8.20 -19.83 -12.05
CA GLY A 184 7.43 -20.09 -13.27
C GLY A 184 5.98 -19.62 -13.21
N ASP A 185 5.46 -19.36 -12.02
CA ASP A 185 4.09 -18.86 -11.80
C ASP A 185 4.02 -17.31 -11.79
N ASP A 186 5.17 -16.61 -11.76
CA ASP A 186 5.22 -15.16 -11.65
C ASP A 186 4.63 -14.47 -12.88
N LEU A 187 3.86 -13.39 -12.63
CA LEU A 187 3.29 -12.58 -13.69
C LEU A 187 4.31 -11.50 -14.12
N VAL A 188 4.34 -11.23 -15.41
CA VAL A 188 5.29 -10.28 -16.00
C VAL A 188 4.57 -9.01 -16.38
N VAL A 189 5.10 -7.86 -15.98
CA VAL A 189 4.72 -6.57 -16.54
C VAL A 189 5.76 -6.09 -17.54
N HIS A 190 5.43 -5.10 -18.36
CA HIS A 190 6.35 -4.56 -19.35
C HIS A 190 7.63 -4.01 -18.72
N ALA A 191 8.70 -4.01 -19.50
CA ALA A 191 10.04 -3.68 -19.02
C ALA A 191 10.17 -2.20 -18.60
N GLY A 192 10.70 -1.95 -17.41
CA GLY A 192 10.87 -0.62 -16.84
C GLY A 192 9.66 -0.04 -16.14
N ALA A 193 8.59 -0.82 -16.00
CA ALA A 193 7.35 -0.42 -15.32
C ALA A 193 7.55 -0.14 -13.83
N GLY A 194 8.19 -1.04 -13.13
CA GLY A 194 8.37 -0.97 -11.68
C GLY A 194 7.03 -1.09 -10.93
N PRO A 195 6.39 -2.29 -10.91
CA PRO A 195 5.12 -2.50 -10.24
C PRO A 195 5.25 -2.26 -8.74
N ARG A 196 4.48 -1.28 -8.23
CA ARG A 196 4.56 -0.86 -6.84
C ARG A 196 3.42 -1.41 -5.99
N HIS A 197 2.20 -1.01 -6.30
CA HIS A 197 0.98 -1.43 -5.62
C HIS A 197 -0.04 -1.91 -6.63
N LEU A 198 -0.88 -2.87 -6.24
CA LEU A 198 -1.98 -3.38 -7.05
C LEU A 198 -3.28 -3.51 -6.24
N VAL A 199 -4.39 -3.57 -6.97
CA VAL A 199 -5.70 -3.99 -6.46
C VAL A 199 -6.23 -5.13 -7.32
N VAL A 200 -6.97 -6.06 -6.71
CA VAL A 200 -7.62 -7.17 -7.41
C VAL A 200 -9.11 -6.85 -7.58
N SER A 201 -9.62 -7.02 -8.80
CA SER A 201 -11.03 -6.85 -9.15
C SER A 201 -11.50 -8.01 -10.00
N GLY A 202 -12.14 -9.00 -9.39
CA GLY A 202 -12.56 -10.23 -10.08
C GLY A 202 -11.37 -10.98 -10.69
N ASP A 203 -11.36 -11.08 -12.01
CA ASP A 203 -10.29 -11.73 -12.77
C ASP A 203 -9.16 -10.79 -13.23
N LEU A 204 -9.17 -9.55 -12.75
CA LEU A 204 -8.18 -8.55 -13.13
C LEU A 204 -7.35 -8.10 -11.91
N ALA A 205 -6.06 -7.88 -12.11
CA ALA A 205 -5.25 -7.05 -11.24
C ALA A 205 -4.96 -5.72 -11.95
N ILE A 206 -5.10 -4.62 -11.22
CA ILE A 206 -4.77 -3.28 -11.69
C ILE A 206 -3.55 -2.83 -10.90
N VAL A 207 -2.48 -2.50 -11.61
CA VAL A 207 -1.15 -2.25 -11.03
C VAL A 207 -0.75 -0.80 -11.27
N ALA A 208 -0.36 -0.10 -10.23
CA ALA A 208 0.32 1.18 -10.34
C ALA A 208 1.82 0.93 -10.54
N ASN A 209 2.35 1.34 -11.69
CA ASN A 209 3.75 1.22 -12.03
C ASN A 209 4.48 2.53 -11.65
N GLU A 210 5.40 2.43 -10.69
CA GLU A 210 6.06 3.62 -10.13
C GLU A 210 6.99 4.29 -11.13
N LEU A 211 7.79 3.49 -11.88
CA LEU A 211 8.96 4.02 -12.56
C LEU A 211 8.66 4.69 -13.90
N ASP A 212 7.62 4.28 -14.60
CA ASP A 212 7.22 4.83 -15.89
C ASP A 212 5.88 5.58 -15.86
N ARG A 213 5.24 5.66 -14.68
CA ARG A 213 3.96 6.36 -14.46
C ARG A 213 2.83 5.79 -15.31
N THR A 214 2.75 4.46 -15.42
CA THR A 214 1.64 3.78 -16.08
C THR A 214 0.80 2.99 -15.09
N ALA A 215 -0.39 2.59 -15.50
CA ALA A 215 -1.19 1.58 -14.83
C ALA A 215 -1.41 0.40 -15.77
N SER A 216 -1.05 -0.80 -15.30
CA SER A 216 -1.24 -2.04 -16.05
C SER A 216 -2.51 -2.76 -15.61
N VAL A 217 -3.19 -3.42 -16.55
CA VAL A 217 -4.24 -4.40 -16.27
C VAL A 217 -3.70 -5.78 -16.61
N ILE A 218 -3.76 -6.69 -15.65
CA ILE A 218 -3.33 -8.08 -15.81
C ILE A 218 -4.55 -8.99 -15.69
N ASP A 219 -4.72 -9.87 -16.66
CA ASP A 219 -5.67 -10.98 -16.59
C ASP A 219 -5.12 -12.07 -15.65
N LEU A 220 -5.75 -12.25 -14.50
CA LEU A 220 -5.31 -13.21 -13.49
C LEU A 220 -5.63 -14.69 -13.86
N VAL A 221 -6.40 -14.91 -14.93
CA VAL A 221 -6.70 -16.25 -15.46
C VAL A 221 -5.60 -16.70 -16.43
N THR A 222 -5.20 -15.80 -17.34
CA THR A 222 -4.15 -16.10 -18.34
C THR A 222 -2.75 -15.75 -17.85
N GLY A 223 -2.63 -14.82 -16.90
CA GLY A 223 -1.36 -14.27 -16.43
C GLY A 223 -0.78 -13.18 -17.33
N GLU A 224 -1.52 -12.73 -18.33
CA GLU A 224 -1.05 -11.76 -19.32
C GLU A 224 -1.33 -10.32 -18.92
N GLU A 225 -0.39 -9.41 -19.17
CA GLU A 225 -0.61 -7.97 -19.16
C GLU A 225 -1.41 -7.59 -20.41
N VAL A 226 -2.69 -7.25 -20.22
CA VAL A 226 -3.64 -7.02 -21.33
C VAL A 226 -3.78 -5.57 -21.73
N SER A 227 -3.41 -4.64 -20.89
CA SER A 227 -3.33 -3.21 -21.24
C SER A 227 -2.35 -2.45 -20.35
N VAL A 228 -1.80 -1.38 -20.90
CA VAL A 228 -0.96 -0.39 -20.22
C VAL A 228 -1.51 0.99 -20.55
N THR A 229 -1.77 1.79 -19.50
CA THR A 229 -2.37 3.12 -19.64
C THR A 229 -1.47 4.15 -18.96
N PRO A 230 -1.03 5.22 -19.65
CA PRO A 230 -0.35 6.34 -19.00
C PRO A 230 -1.24 6.99 -17.95
N VAL A 231 -0.67 7.30 -16.77
CA VAL A 231 -1.38 7.91 -15.66
C VAL A 231 -1.10 9.40 -15.59
N GLY A 232 -2.17 10.20 -15.77
CA GLY A 232 -2.09 11.65 -15.75
C GLY A 232 -1.53 12.27 -17.03
N PRO A 233 -1.29 13.59 -17.02
CA PRO A 233 -0.78 14.32 -18.17
C PRO A 233 0.69 13.96 -18.45
N ASP A 234 1.10 14.15 -19.72
CA ASP A 234 2.50 14.07 -20.12
C ASP A 234 3.25 15.29 -19.56
N VAL A 235 4.01 15.05 -18.50
CA VAL A 235 4.83 16.06 -17.83
C VAL A 235 6.25 15.52 -17.66
N THR A 236 7.22 16.43 -17.54
CA THR A 236 8.56 16.00 -17.12
C THR A 236 8.50 15.52 -15.67
N PRO A 237 8.67 14.23 -15.41
CA PRO A 237 8.53 13.70 -14.06
C PRO A 237 9.68 14.17 -13.18
N ARG A 238 9.40 14.39 -11.88
CA ARG A 238 10.42 14.65 -10.86
C ARG A 238 11.21 13.39 -10.49
N GLY A 239 10.78 12.23 -10.99
CA GLY A 239 11.38 10.93 -10.71
C GLY A 239 10.89 10.28 -9.42
N LEU A 240 9.78 10.78 -8.87
CA LEU A 240 9.16 10.27 -7.64
C LEU A 240 8.13 9.16 -7.94
N GLY A 241 7.48 9.24 -9.09
CA GLY A 241 6.57 8.24 -9.64
C GLY A 241 5.24 8.07 -8.92
N LEU A 242 4.50 7.03 -9.30
CA LEU A 242 3.23 6.68 -8.69
C LEU A 242 3.41 6.02 -7.31
N SER A 243 2.38 6.08 -6.47
CA SER A 243 2.43 5.52 -5.11
C SER A 243 1.37 4.44 -4.87
N ALA A 244 0.43 4.66 -3.96
CA ALA A 244 -0.61 3.71 -3.62
C ALA A 244 -1.76 3.72 -4.64
N ILE A 245 -2.54 2.65 -4.65
CA ILE A 245 -3.70 2.48 -5.52
C ILE A 245 -4.91 2.02 -4.69
N ARG A 246 -6.10 2.54 -4.98
CA ARG A 246 -7.38 2.05 -4.44
C ARG A 246 -8.39 1.92 -5.57
N LEU A 247 -9.35 1.02 -5.39
CA LEU A 247 -10.46 0.81 -6.32
C LEU A 247 -11.77 1.03 -5.58
N THR A 248 -12.62 1.92 -6.11
CA THR A 248 -13.96 2.15 -5.57
C THR A 248 -14.94 1.08 -6.07
N ARG A 249 -16.06 0.90 -5.37
CA ARG A 249 -17.15 0.00 -5.81
C ARG A 249 -17.73 0.42 -7.15
N ALA A 250 -17.69 1.70 -7.46
CA ALA A 250 -18.15 2.25 -8.75
C ALA A 250 -17.16 1.99 -9.91
N GLY A 251 -15.99 1.36 -9.64
CA GLY A 251 -15.00 1.04 -10.66
C GLY A 251 -14.05 2.20 -11.00
N THR A 252 -13.92 3.18 -10.12
CA THR A 252 -12.87 4.21 -10.25
C THR A 252 -11.61 3.77 -9.53
N VAL A 253 -10.51 3.79 -10.24
CA VAL A 253 -9.16 3.54 -9.72
C VAL A 253 -8.56 4.88 -9.31
N LEU A 254 -8.10 4.97 -8.06
CA LEU A 254 -7.45 6.14 -7.48
C LEU A 254 -5.98 5.81 -7.25
N ILE A 255 -5.08 6.62 -7.80
CA ILE A 255 -3.62 6.41 -7.71
C ILE A 255 -2.97 7.69 -7.18
N GLY A 256 -2.16 7.57 -6.14
CA GLY A 256 -1.32 8.66 -5.67
C GLY A 256 -0.19 8.96 -6.66
N ASP A 257 0.00 10.22 -6.97
CA ASP A 257 0.99 10.71 -7.94
C ASP A 257 1.93 11.70 -7.25
N ARG A 258 3.12 11.22 -6.90
CA ARG A 258 4.12 12.00 -6.17
C ARG A 258 4.85 13.02 -7.05
N ASP A 259 4.80 12.86 -8.36
CA ASP A 259 5.36 13.85 -9.29
C ASP A 259 4.47 15.08 -9.45
N LEU A 260 3.15 14.92 -9.27
CA LEU A 260 2.15 15.96 -9.44
C LEU A 260 1.44 16.37 -8.14
N ASP A 261 1.89 15.83 -7.00
CA ASP A 261 1.36 16.12 -5.66
C ASP A 261 -0.17 15.99 -5.59
N GLY A 262 -0.68 14.86 -6.10
CA GLY A 262 -2.12 14.67 -6.20
C GLY A 262 -2.58 13.24 -6.36
N VAL A 263 -3.86 13.08 -6.64
CA VAL A 263 -4.53 11.81 -6.90
C VAL A 263 -5.03 11.79 -8.33
N GLN A 264 -4.67 10.75 -9.07
CA GLN A 264 -5.16 10.46 -10.40
C GLN A 264 -6.37 9.54 -10.30
N ALA A 265 -7.42 9.82 -11.07
CA ALA A 265 -8.61 8.97 -11.17
C ALA A 265 -8.71 8.38 -12.57
N LEU A 266 -8.86 7.06 -12.65
CA LEU A 266 -9.06 6.32 -13.88
C LEU A 266 -10.35 5.49 -13.77
N ARG A 267 -11.01 5.22 -14.89
CA ARG A 267 -12.17 4.34 -14.99
C ARG A 267 -11.78 2.99 -15.55
N VAL A 268 -12.23 1.92 -14.90
CA VAL A 268 -12.09 0.57 -15.45
C VAL A 268 -13.13 0.36 -16.55
N ASP A 269 -12.68 0.09 -17.77
CA ASP A 269 -13.50 -0.51 -18.82
C ASP A 269 -13.32 -2.03 -18.77
N ALA A 270 -14.26 -2.71 -18.10
CA ALA A 270 -14.20 -4.15 -17.92
C ALA A 270 -14.32 -4.91 -19.25
N SER A 271 -14.99 -4.34 -20.25
CA SER A 271 -15.18 -4.96 -21.57
C SER A 271 -13.92 -4.90 -22.43
N ALA A 272 -13.22 -3.77 -22.37
CA ALA A 272 -11.95 -3.56 -23.06
C ALA A 272 -10.76 -4.08 -22.23
N ARG A 273 -10.96 -4.41 -20.95
CA ARG A 273 -9.90 -4.75 -19.98
C ARG A 273 -8.82 -3.66 -19.96
N ALA A 274 -9.25 -2.41 -19.91
CA ALA A 274 -8.38 -1.25 -20.03
C ALA A 274 -8.78 -0.17 -19.03
N LEU A 275 -7.92 0.81 -18.86
CA LEU A 275 -8.16 1.98 -18.01
C LEU A 275 -8.29 3.23 -18.90
N GLN A 276 -9.14 4.15 -18.47
CA GLN A 276 -9.26 5.46 -19.08
C GLN A 276 -9.05 6.53 -18.00
N HIS A 277 -8.12 7.44 -18.23
CA HIS A 277 -7.91 8.59 -17.33
C HIS A 277 -9.16 9.48 -17.32
N VAL A 278 -9.60 9.86 -16.12
CA VAL A 278 -10.79 10.69 -15.91
C VAL A 278 -10.43 12.10 -15.49
N THR A 279 -9.66 12.21 -14.41
CA THR A 279 -9.27 13.51 -13.84
C THR A 279 -8.09 13.37 -12.88
N GLN A 280 -7.58 14.51 -12.47
CA GLN A 280 -6.57 14.68 -11.44
C GLN A 280 -7.05 15.67 -10.40
N LEU A 281 -6.73 15.43 -9.13
CA LEU A 281 -6.91 16.39 -8.04
C LEU A 281 -5.58 16.59 -7.31
N VAL A 282 -5.11 17.83 -7.23
CA VAL A 282 -3.97 18.21 -6.38
C VAL A 282 -4.45 18.26 -4.93
N THR A 283 -3.73 17.61 -4.01
CA THR A 283 -4.12 17.50 -2.58
C THR A 283 -3.86 18.78 -1.80
N GLY A 284 -2.96 19.62 -2.29
CA GLY A 284 -2.47 20.81 -1.58
C GLY A 284 -1.30 20.52 -0.62
N GLY A 285 -0.95 19.24 -0.47
CA GLY A 285 0.27 18.77 0.16
C GLY A 285 1.27 18.26 -0.87
N GLU A 286 2.34 17.61 -0.41
CA GLU A 286 3.44 17.10 -1.24
C GLU A 286 3.69 15.61 -0.96
N HIS A 287 4.02 14.87 -2.01
CA HIS A 287 4.40 13.46 -1.95
C HIS A 287 3.28 12.57 -1.37
N PRO A 288 2.09 12.47 -2.01
CA PRO A 288 1.02 11.57 -1.59
C PRO A 288 1.51 10.11 -1.65
N ARG A 289 1.89 9.55 -0.48
CA ARG A 289 2.53 8.23 -0.38
C ARG A 289 1.54 7.11 -0.27
N ASP A 290 0.46 7.31 0.49
CA ASP A 290 -0.60 6.32 0.67
C ASP A 290 -1.97 6.99 0.69
N LEU A 291 -3.00 6.21 0.41
CA LEU A 291 -4.38 6.65 0.39
C LEU A 291 -5.32 5.52 0.81
N GLU A 292 -6.43 5.88 1.47
CA GLU A 292 -7.44 4.93 1.90
C GLU A 292 -8.85 5.51 1.80
N LEU A 293 -9.82 4.67 1.41
CA LEU A 293 -11.23 5.05 1.28
C LEU A 293 -11.97 4.93 2.61
N THR A 294 -12.94 5.81 2.85
CA THR A 294 -13.97 5.55 3.87
C THR A 294 -14.85 4.37 3.49
N PRO A 295 -15.49 3.65 4.45
CA PRO A 295 -16.37 2.51 4.15
C PRO A 295 -17.54 2.86 3.22
N ASP A 296 -18.05 4.08 3.29
CA ASP A 296 -19.12 4.60 2.43
C ASP A 296 -18.62 5.17 1.10
N GLU A 297 -17.28 5.24 0.93
CA GLU A 297 -16.58 5.80 -0.23
C GLU A 297 -16.91 7.27 -0.55
N ARG A 298 -17.36 8.03 0.46
CA ARG A 298 -17.59 9.47 0.31
C ARG A 298 -16.32 10.29 0.41
N PHE A 299 -15.29 9.73 1.06
CA PHE A 299 -14.01 10.40 1.24
C PHE A 299 -12.83 9.47 0.94
N LEU A 300 -11.77 10.08 0.48
CA LEU A 300 -10.43 9.51 0.37
C LEU A 300 -9.52 10.24 1.36
N VAL A 301 -8.80 9.49 2.18
CA VAL A 301 -7.77 9.99 3.09
C VAL A 301 -6.43 9.83 2.40
N VAL A 302 -5.66 10.89 2.25
CA VAL A 302 -4.38 10.91 1.53
C VAL A 302 -3.26 11.33 2.48
N ALA A 303 -2.20 10.54 2.58
CA ALA A 303 -1.01 10.86 3.35
C ALA A 303 0.01 11.60 2.48
N ASP A 304 0.09 12.92 2.64
CA ASP A 304 1.03 13.79 1.95
C ASP A 304 2.32 13.89 2.77
N GLN A 305 3.24 12.94 2.56
CA GLN A 305 4.37 12.66 3.45
C GLN A 305 5.35 13.83 3.58
N ALA A 306 5.65 14.52 2.48
CA ALA A 306 6.70 15.56 2.47
C ALA A 306 6.20 16.92 2.97
N SER A 307 4.88 17.10 3.08
CA SER A 307 4.26 18.32 3.62
C SER A 307 3.68 18.16 5.02
N ASP A 308 3.99 17.05 5.71
CA ASP A 308 3.53 16.80 7.08
C ASP A 308 2.00 16.91 7.22
N SER A 309 1.24 16.36 6.28
CA SER A 309 -0.22 16.54 6.26
C SER A 309 -1.00 15.31 5.78
N ILE A 310 -2.24 15.24 6.23
CA ILE A 310 -3.28 14.33 5.70
C ILE A 310 -4.34 15.20 5.01
N ALA A 311 -4.60 14.94 3.74
CA ALA A 311 -5.71 15.55 3.02
C ALA A 311 -6.94 14.62 3.01
N ILE A 312 -8.10 15.19 3.33
CA ILE A 312 -9.39 14.53 3.20
C ILE A 312 -10.05 15.05 1.91
N VAL A 313 -10.23 14.15 0.96
CA VAL A 313 -10.77 14.46 -0.37
C VAL A 313 -12.19 13.92 -0.47
N SER A 314 -13.18 14.76 -0.85
CA SER A 314 -14.52 14.30 -1.13
C SER A 314 -14.58 13.61 -2.50
N LEU A 315 -15.36 12.52 -2.57
CA LEU A 315 -15.63 11.78 -3.78
C LEU A 315 -17.12 11.96 -4.18
N ASP A 316 -17.41 11.91 -5.48
CA ASP A 316 -18.78 11.81 -5.95
C ASP A 316 -19.30 10.35 -5.92
N GLU A 317 -20.54 10.14 -6.33
CA GLU A 317 -21.19 8.80 -6.36
C GLU A 317 -20.49 7.82 -7.32
N GLN A 318 -19.65 8.32 -8.20
CA GLN A 318 -18.85 7.52 -9.12
C GLN A 318 -17.43 7.25 -8.56
N GLY A 319 -17.12 7.74 -7.35
CA GLY A 319 -15.81 7.63 -6.72
C GLY A 319 -14.75 8.56 -7.32
N VAL A 320 -15.18 9.62 -8.03
CA VAL A 320 -14.24 10.58 -8.64
C VAL A 320 -13.92 11.70 -7.64
N PRO A 321 -12.63 12.04 -7.42
CA PRO A 321 -12.21 13.11 -6.53
C PRO A 321 -12.78 14.47 -6.95
N GLN A 322 -13.36 15.22 -5.99
CA GLN A 322 -14.02 16.49 -6.23
C GLN A 322 -13.22 17.67 -5.67
N ARG A 323 -12.88 17.61 -4.38
CA ARG A 323 -12.14 18.69 -3.69
C ARG A 323 -11.55 18.17 -2.38
N VAL A 324 -10.52 18.85 -1.92
CA VAL A 324 -10.04 18.74 -0.52
C VAL A 324 -11.05 19.44 0.38
N VAL A 325 -11.54 18.74 1.40
CA VAL A 325 -12.53 19.27 2.37
C VAL A 325 -11.88 19.64 3.70
N THR A 326 -10.82 18.93 4.07
CA THR A 326 -10.07 19.14 5.31
C THR A 326 -8.61 18.77 5.10
N THR A 327 -7.71 19.47 5.74
CA THR A 327 -6.30 19.11 5.87
C THR A 327 -5.92 19.08 7.35
N VAL A 328 -5.22 18.06 7.78
CA VAL A 328 -4.77 17.87 9.17
C VAL A 328 -3.25 17.74 9.17
N GLU A 329 -2.58 18.54 10.02
CA GLU A 329 -1.13 18.50 10.19
C GLU A 329 -0.72 17.27 11.02
N THR A 330 0.19 16.48 10.50
CA THR A 330 0.83 15.36 11.21
C THR A 330 2.19 15.06 10.58
N PRO A 331 3.27 14.92 11.36
CA PRO A 331 4.61 14.77 10.80
C PRO A 331 4.76 13.49 9.98
N ALA A 332 5.29 13.63 8.76
CA ALA A 332 5.73 12.60 7.83
C ALA A 332 4.80 11.37 7.73
N PRO A 333 3.48 11.53 7.48
CA PRO A 333 2.54 10.42 7.37
C PRO A 333 2.92 9.54 6.17
N ALA A 334 3.01 8.24 6.38
CA ALA A 334 3.52 7.32 5.37
C ALA A 334 2.50 6.26 4.92
N CYS A 335 1.53 5.96 5.78
CA CYS A 335 0.50 4.96 5.55
C CYS A 335 -0.81 5.35 6.22
N VAL A 336 -1.92 4.97 5.59
CA VAL A 336 -3.28 5.10 6.13
C VAL A 336 -3.92 3.71 6.14
N ALA A 337 -4.16 3.16 7.32
CA ALA A 337 -4.86 1.89 7.49
C ALA A 337 -6.24 2.15 8.10
N ARG A 338 -7.30 1.62 7.49
CA ARG A 338 -8.67 1.73 7.98
C ARG A 338 -8.96 0.66 9.02
N ASP A 339 -9.71 1.05 10.07
CA ASP A 339 -10.34 0.13 11.02
C ASP A 339 -11.38 -0.78 10.39
#